data_95f64aaa1a3c0e80fca3f378250d6062
#
_entry.id   95f64aaa1a3c0e80fca3f378250d6062
#
_cell.length_a   1.000
_cell.length_b   1.000
_cell.length_c   1.000
_cell.angle_alpha   90.00
_cell.angle_beta   90.00
_cell.angle_gamma   90.00
#
_symmetry.space_group_name_H-M   'P 1'
#
loop_
_entity.id
_entity.type
_entity.pdbx_description
1 polymer ?
#
loop_
_entity_poly.entity_id
_entity_poly.type
_entity_poly.pdbx_seq_one_letter_code
_entity_poly.pdbx_strand_id
1 'polypeptide(L)'
;MNVKTTSTERALPSSEQFTYIIGNNGIGKSIALEENAQNTSEHTNVVVISSGLSDRFKWGSKKKDRKGGGSYTYLGNRTVGNGVHMNTLAANAVLNYVICLEKQRDSVLKGLLQDIGFKSEVWIGPREVKKRKSDNNSQLARTFAKAPLDLGFVKRNRAILDHPLKPFELMLRKDDEILPFSLFSSGEQNMVSTGLKILSHCAPNTHFYIDEPEISLHLEWQLAWPKTMQQIVANVLDCKFTVATHSPVIIASALKLGSACYNMTGESKMQRIVEISSNVENLIFEEFHTVTPNNKAIYEKYATVLNMALEHANTEIHSMQEVKDALTLLEEHTLSAAAMAGERAELRKSVEDFKIAIDTILQRVTSHG
;
A
#
# COMPACT_ATOMS: atom_id res chain seq x y z
N MET A 1 20.06 29.90 -14.69
CA MET A 1 18.70 30.04 -15.24
C MET A 1 17.79 29.12 -14.43
N ASN A 2 17.01 29.68 -13.50
CA ASN A 2 16.03 28.93 -12.70
C ASN A 2 14.80 28.69 -13.56
N VAL A 3 14.64 27.48 -14.08
CA VAL A 3 13.38 27.03 -14.65
C VAL A 3 12.41 26.84 -13.48
N LYS A 4 11.54 27.81 -13.26
CA LYS A 4 10.31 27.61 -12.48
C LYS A 4 9.44 26.63 -13.27
N THR A 5 9.51 25.36 -12.96
CA THR A 5 8.48 24.41 -13.32
C THR A 5 7.20 24.85 -12.65
N THR A 6 6.26 25.35 -13.42
CA THR A 6 4.87 25.53 -13.01
C THR A 6 4.35 24.15 -12.58
N SER A 7 4.17 23.97 -11.27
CA SER A 7 3.53 22.76 -10.71
C SER A 7 2.08 22.77 -11.18
N THR A 8 1.76 22.04 -12.21
CA THR A 8 0.40 21.53 -12.40
C THR A 8 0.10 20.68 -11.15
N GLU A 9 -0.79 21.14 -10.29
CA GLU A 9 -1.19 20.42 -9.09
C GLU A 9 -1.66 19.02 -9.50
N ARG A 10 -0.94 18.01 -8.99
CA ARG A 10 -1.27 16.59 -9.19
C ARG A 10 -2.38 16.23 -8.22
N ALA A 11 -3.60 16.71 -8.48
CA ALA A 11 -4.74 16.43 -7.61
C ALA A 11 -5.05 14.94 -7.58
N LEU A 12 -5.03 14.34 -6.38
CA LEU A 12 -5.42 12.96 -6.18
C LEU A 12 -6.93 12.85 -5.92
N PRO A 13 -7.60 11.81 -6.45
CA PRO A 13 -9.00 11.53 -6.12
C PRO A 13 -9.14 11.27 -4.61
N SER A 14 -10.13 11.88 -3.96
CA SER A 14 -10.32 11.77 -2.50
C SER A 14 -11.78 11.62 -2.08
N SER A 15 -12.65 11.25 -3.01
CA SER A 15 -14.10 11.16 -2.76
C SER A 15 -14.49 9.97 -1.88
N GLU A 16 -13.73 8.87 -1.94
CA GLU A 16 -14.06 7.63 -1.24
C GLU A 16 -13.21 7.45 0.03
N GLN A 17 -13.65 6.55 0.92
CA GLN A 17 -12.91 6.28 2.16
C GLN A 17 -11.54 5.69 1.87
N PHE A 18 -11.45 4.76 0.91
CA PHE A 18 -10.20 4.16 0.46
C PHE A 18 -9.98 4.42 -1.02
N THR A 19 -8.87 5.06 -1.34
CA THR A 19 -8.39 5.30 -2.70
C THR A 19 -7.01 4.66 -2.86
N TYR A 20 -6.84 3.80 -3.85
CA TYR A 20 -5.57 3.15 -4.16
C TYR A 20 -5.01 3.67 -5.48
N ILE A 21 -3.70 3.86 -5.52
CA ILE A 21 -2.99 4.38 -6.68
C ILE A 21 -1.85 3.43 -7.02
N ILE A 22 -1.87 2.90 -8.25
CA ILE A 22 -0.81 2.07 -8.80
C ILE A 22 -0.14 2.79 -9.96
N GLY A 23 0.99 2.31 -10.40
CA GLY A 23 1.74 2.81 -11.56
C GLY A 23 3.20 2.40 -11.50
N ASN A 24 3.91 2.55 -12.61
CA ASN A 24 5.30 2.15 -12.75
C ASN A 24 6.25 2.86 -11.78
N ASN A 25 7.42 2.27 -11.55
CA ASN A 25 8.48 2.90 -10.77
C ASN A 25 8.91 4.23 -11.40
N GLY A 26 9.12 5.24 -10.56
CA GLY A 26 9.59 6.56 -11.03
C GLY A 26 8.52 7.46 -11.61
N ILE A 27 7.25 7.02 -11.77
CA ILE A 27 6.15 7.83 -12.32
C ILE A 27 5.77 9.02 -11.43
N GLY A 28 6.19 9.03 -10.17
CA GLY A 28 5.97 10.14 -9.25
C GLY A 28 4.87 9.94 -8.21
N LYS A 29 4.42 8.70 -7.92
CA LYS A 29 3.38 8.40 -6.92
C LYS A 29 3.69 9.00 -5.54
N SER A 30 4.88 8.73 -4.99
CA SER A 30 5.28 9.24 -3.67
C SER A 30 5.37 10.77 -3.65
N ILE A 31 5.74 11.40 -4.78
CA ILE A 31 5.75 12.86 -4.91
C ILE A 31 4.32 13.40 -4.88
N ALA A 32 3.41 12.79 -5.64
CA ALA A 32 2.01 13.17 -5.66
C ALA A 32 1.36 13.00 -4.29
N LEU A 33 1.66 11.89 -3.58
CA LEU A 33 1.20 11.70 -2.20
C LEU A 33 1.69 12.83 -1.28
N GLU A 34 2.98 13.17 -1.32
CA GLU A 34 3.55 14.23 -0.49
C GLU A 34 2.92 15.60 -0.78
N GLU A 35 2.81 15.99 -2.04
CA GLU A 35 2.19 17.26 -2.44
C GLU A 35 0.73 17.34 -1.94
N ASN A 36 -0.05 16.28 -2.15
CA ASN A 36 -1.45 16.24 -1.68
C ASN A 36 -1.54 16.19 -0.14
N ALA A 37 -0.65 15.46 0.54
CA ALA A 37 -0.60 15.43 2.00
C ALA A 37 -0.31 16.83 2.57
N GLN A 38 0.60 17.60 1.96
CA GLN A 38 0.89 18.97 2.38
C GLN A 38 -0.32 19.89 2.19
N ASN A 39 -0.93 19.87 1.00
CA ASN A 39 -2.10 20.71 0.69
C ASN A 39 -3.29 20.37 1.59
N THR A 40 -3.61 19.07 1.73
CA THR A 40 -4.70 18.60 2.61
C THR A 40 -4.46 18.97 4.07
N SER A 41 -3.20 18.99 4.52
CA SER A 41 -2.84 19.30 5.91
C SER A 41 -3.10 20.75 6.32
N GLU A 42 -3.45 21.63 5.41
CA GLU A 42 -3.87 23.00 5.74
C GLU A 42 -5.23 23.03 6.45
N HIS A 43 -6.13 22.10 6.10
CA HIS A 43 -7.52 22.10 6.58
C HIS A 43 -7.94 20.80 7.27
N THR A 44 -7.15 19.73 7.14
CA THR A 44 -7.47 18.38 7.63
C THR A 44 -6.31 17.83 8.44
N ASN A 45 -6.57 16.94 9.39
CA ASN A 45 -5.50 16.21 10.05
C ASN A 45 -4.93 15.17 9.09
N VAL A 46 -3.66 15.29 8.76
CA VAL A 46 -2.96 14.39 7.86
C VAL A 46 -1.96 13.53 8.61
N VAL A 47 -2.00 12.25 8.33
CA VAL A 47 -1.04 11.26 8.83
C VAL A 47 -0.40 10.56 7.63
N VAL A 48 0.92 10.63 7.55
CA VAL A 48 1.69 9.98 6.50
C VAL A 48 2.40 8.76 7.06
N ILE A 49 2.19 7.61 6.44
CA ILE A 49 2.84 6.34 6.76
C ILE A 49 3.61 5.89 5.52
N SER A 50 4.93 5.73 5.64
CA SER A 50 5.75 5.17 4.58
C SER A 50 6.53 3.98 5.11
N SER A 51 6.48 2.86 4.37
CA SER A 51 7.29 1.68 4.66
C SER A 51 8.65 1.74 3.99
N GLY A 52 8.82 2.55 2.95
CA GLY A 52 10.07 2.72 2.20
C GLY A 52 11.16 3.44 2.98
N LEU A 53 12.43 3.06 2.73
CA LEU A 53 13.60 3.73 3.29
C LEU A 53 13.92 5.05 2.59
N SER A 54 13.56 5.16 1.33
CA SER A 54 13.86 6.29 0.44
C SER A 54 12.63 7.15 0.19
N ASP A 55 11.72 7.23 1.14
CA ASP A 55 10.52 8.03 1.00
C ASP A 55 10.82 9.53 0.78
N ARG A 56 9.92 10.24 0.13
CA ARG A 56 10.04 11.64 -0.26
C ARG A 56 9.36 12.60 0.73
N PHE A 57 8.70 12.07 1.76
CA PHE A 57 7.91 12.88 2.68
C PHE A 57 8.78 13.76 3.57
N LYS A 58 8.25 14.94 3.91
CA LYS A 58 8.93 15.87 4.81
C LYS A 58 9.04 15.27 6.20
N TRP A 59 10.27 14.95 6.57
CA TRP A 59 10.62 14.41 7.88
C TRP A 59 10.80 15.52 8.93
N GLY A 60 10.46 15.22 10.18
CA GLY A 60 10.67 16.13 11.31
C GLY A 60 9.54 17.13 11.55
N SER A 61 8.43 17.00 10.82
CA SER A 61 7.23 17.70 11.23
C SER A 61 6.66 17.03 12.47
N LYS A 62 7.09 17.49 13.64
CA LYS A 62 6.24 17.42 14.83
C LYS A 62 4.91 18.02 14.41
N LYS A 63 3.81 17.49 14.96
CA LYS A 63 2.47 18.02 14.79
C LYS A 63 2.53 19.55 14.69
N LYS A 64 2.49 20.09 13.49
CA LYS A 64 2.43 21.54 13.28
C LYS A 64 0.97 21.86 13.02
N ASP A 65 0.37 22.57 13.95
CA ASP A 65 -0.91 23.19 13.70
C ASP A 65 -0.75 24.19 12.56
N ARG A 66 -1.50 24.01 11.51
CA ARG A 66 -1.51 24.88 10.34
C ARG A 66 -2.48 26.03 10.55
N LYS A 67 -2.29 27.14 9.86
CA LYS A 67 -3.15 28.33 9.96
C LYS A 67 -4.63 28.04 9.67
N GLY A 68 -4.93 27.02 8.86
CA GLY A 68 -6.29 26.55 8.53
C GLY A 68 -6.88 25.53 9.51
N GLY A 69 -6.24 25.23 10.65
CA GLY A 69 -6.73 24.30 11.67
C GLY A 69 -6.40 22.82 11.41
N GLY A 70 -5.71 22.47 10.29
CA GLY A 70 -5.23 21.11 10.02
C GLY A 70 -3.86 20.83 10.63
N SER A 71 -3.40 19.59 10.53
CA SER A 71 -2.10 19.15 11.05
C SER A 71 -1.43 18.16 10.12
N TYR A 72 -0.10 18.09 10.19
CA TYR A 72 0.68 17.10 9.43
C TYR A 72 1.52 16.26 10.40
N THR A 73 1.38 14.94 10.36
CA THR A 73 2.10 13.99 11.20
C THR A 73 2.78 12.94 10.31
N TYR A 74 4.10 12.88 10.37
CA TYR A 74 4.88 11.85 9.68
C TYR A 74 5.14 10.67 10.61
N LEU A 75 4.73 9.46 10.19
CA LEU A 75 4.91 8.18 10.88
C LEU A 75 5.64 7.14 10.00
N GLY A 76 6.48 7.60 9.09
CA GLY A 76 7.30 6.70 8.26
C GLY A 76 8.35 5.95 9.07
N ASN A 77 9.04 5.03 8.40
CA ASN A 77 10.08 4.20 9.04
C ASN A 77 11.41 4.92 9.24
N ARG A 78 11.63 6.07 8.57
CA ARG A 78 12.79 6.93 8.85
C ARG A 78 12.68 7.50 10.25
N THR A 79 13.73 7.35 11.05
CA THR A 79 13.72 7.73 12.48
C THR A 79 14.73 8.82 12.82
N VAL A 80 15.92 8.80 12.19
CA VAL A 80 16.98 9.82 12.38
C VAL A 80 17.71 10.00 11.06
N GLY A 81 17.69 11.21 10.51
CA GLY A 81 18.24 11.47 9.19
C GLY A 81 17.56 10.63 8.11
N ASN A 82 18.32 9.90 7.30
CA ASN A 82 17.83 8.97 6.29
C ASN A 82 17.91 7.51 6.73
N GLY A 83 18.09 7.25 8.03
CA GLY A 83 18.26 5.90 8.58
C GLY A 83 17.02 5.36 9.27
N VAL A 84 16.93 4.03 9.33
CA VAL A 84 15.94 3.31 10.13
C VAL A 84 16.63 2.78 11.37
N HIS A 85 16.15 3.20 12.53
CA HIS A 85 16.62 2.68 13.81
C HIS A 85 15.57 1.76 14.41
N MET A 86 15.78 0.45 14.34
CA MET A 86 14.88 -0.58 14.85
C MET A 86 14.45 -0.31 16.30
N ASN A 87 15.39 0.12 17.11
CA ASN A 87 15.13 0.49 18.51
C ASN A 87 14.10 1.61 18.65
N THR A 88 14.10 2.58 17.76
CA THR A 88 13.13 3.68 17.75
C THR A 88 11.76 3.19 17.29
N LEU A 89 11.71 2.32 16.30
CA LEU A 89 10.47 1.72 15.82
C LEU A 89 9.82 0.87 16.91
N ALA A 90 10.59 0.01 17.58
CA ALA A 90 10.12 -0.84 18.67
C ALA A 90 9.54 -0.03 19.85
N ALA A 91 10.20 1.07 20.21
CA ALA A 91 9.72 1.95 21.27
C ALA A 91 8.49 2.77 20.83
N ASN A 92 8.45 3.24 19.57
CA ASN A 92 7.28 3.92 19.03
C ASN A 92 6.06 2.99 18.94
N ALA A 93 6.26 1.69 18.71
CA ALA A 93 5.19 0.70 18.76
C ALA A 93 4.52 0.65 20.14
N VAL A 94 5.31 0.69 21.24
CA VAL A 94 4.78 0.81 22.62
C VAL A 94 3.95 2.08 22.77
N LEU A 95 4.47 3.23 22.36
CA LEU A 95 3.78 4.51 22.53
C LEU A 95 2.47 4.56 21.74
N ASN A 96 2.47 4.05 20.51
CA ASN A 96 1.25 3.93 19.72
C ASN A 96 0.24 2.97 20.36
N TYR A 97 0.70 1.87 20.95
CA TYR A 97 -0.19 0.96 21.66
C TYR A 97 -0.77 1.60 22.95
N VAL A 98 0.01 2.37 23.69
CA VAL A 98 -0.49 3.16 24.83
C VAL A 98 -1.63 4.08 24.39
N ILE A 99 -1.47 4.78 23.26
CA ILE A 99 -2.54 5.61 22.71
C ILE A 99 -3.77 4.77 22.32
N CYS A 100 -3.57 3.57 21.76
CA CYS A 100 -4.68 2.65 21.47
C CYS A 100 -5.43 2.22 22.72
N LEU A 101 -4.73 1.91 23.82
CA LEU A 101 -5.33 1.60 25.12
C LEU A 101 -6.13 2.79 25.68
N GLU A 102 -5.55 3.99 25.68
CA GLU A 102 -6.20 5.22 26.15
C GLU A 102 -7.45 5.56 25.33
N LYS A 103 -7.48 5.22 24.04
CA LYS A 103 -8.63 5.38 23.12
C LYS A 103 -9.56 4.17 23.08
N GLN A 104 -9.35 3.14 23.90
CA GLN A 104 -10.14 1.90 23.95
C GLN A 104 -10.22 1.17 22.60
N ARG A 105 -9.11 1.13 21.84
CA ARG A 105 -8.99 0.49 20.52
C ARG A 105 -8.16 -0.78 20.51
N ASP A 106 -7.73 -1.25 21.66
CA ASP A 106 -6.91 -2.43 21.82
C ASP A 106 -7.58 -3.72 21.35
N SER A 107 -8.92 -3.79 21.41
CA SER A 107 -9.66 -4.94 20.89
C SER A 107 -9.51 -5.13 19.38
N VAL A 108 -9.46 -4.05 18.61
CA VAL A 108 -9.25 -4.09 17.16
C VAL A 108 -7.84 -4.56 16.85
N LEU A 109 -6.83 -4.07 17.59
CA LEU A 109 -5.46 -4.54 17.42
C LEU A 109 -5.33 -6.03 17.72
N LYS A 110 -6.03 -6.55 18.75
CA LYS A 110 -6.00 -7.97 19.10
C LYS A 110 -6.48 -8.86 17.94
N GLY A 111 -7.48 -8.43 17.19
CA GLY A 111 -7.92 -9.11 15.96
C GLY A 111 -6.81 -9.16 14.91
N LEU A 112 -6.19 -8.02 14.62
CA LEU A 112 -5.06 -7.96 13.69
C LEU A 112 -3.90 -8.88 14.11
N LEU A 113 -3.55 -8.89 15.41
CA LEU A 113 -2.47 -9.74 15.92
C LEU A 113 -2.77 -11.23 15.70
N GLN A 114 -4.02 -11.66 15.91
CA GLN A 114 -4.44 -13.05 15.65
C GLN A 114 -4.34 -13.41 14.18
N ASP A 115 -4.74 -12.51 13.28
CA ASP A 115 -4.68 -12.73 11.82
C ASP A 115 -3.25 -12.93 11.31
N ILE A 116 -2.25 -12.36 12.01
CA ILE A 116 -0.83 -12.51 11.67
C ILE A 116 -0.08 -13.52 12.56
N GLY A 117 -0.82 -14.34 13.34
CA GLY A 117 -0.27 -15.47 14.09
C GLY A 117 0.26 -15.16 15.48
N PHE A 118 -0.07 -13.99 16.06
CA PHE A 118 0.23 -13.68 17.46
C PHE A 118 -0.97 -13.91 18.38
N LYS A 119 -0.70 -14.12 19.65
CA LYS A 119 -1.74 -14.08 20.69
C LYS A 119 -2.15 -12.63 20.97
N SER A 120 -3.34 -12.46 21.54
CA SER A 120 -3.93 -11.13 21.80
C SER A 120 -3.25 -10.33 22.91
N GLU A 121 -2.32 -10.93 23.62
CA GLU A 121 -1.65 -10.31 24.76
C GLU A 121 -0.48 -9.46 24.31
N VAL A 122 -0.50 -8.19 24.68
CA VAL A 122 0.59 -7.25 24.41
C VAL A 122 1.40 -7.04 25.68
N TRP A 123 2.69 -7.12 25.55
CA TRP A 123 3.65 -7.00 26.64
C TRP A 123 4.62 -5.86 26.38
N ILE A 124 5.22 -5.36 27.44
CA ILE A 124 6.35 -4.42 27.39
C ILE A 124 7.54 -5.05 28.11
N GLY A 125 8.71 -4.88 27.55
CA GLY A 125 9.95 -5.33 28.18
C GLY A 125 11.05 -4.29 28.12
N PRO A 126 12.10 -4.45 28.95
CA PRO A 126 13.25 -3.58 28.92
C PRO A 126 14.05 -3.82 27.64
N ARG A 127 14.53 -2.72 27.07
CA ARG A 127 15.43 -2.73 25.92
C ARG A 127 16.85 -2.40 26.37
N GLU A 128 17.83 -3.14 25.85
CA GLU A 128 19.22 -2.77 26.06
C GLU A 128 19.58 -1.46 25.37
N VAL A 129 19.92 -0.45 26.13
CA VAL A 129 20.46 0.82 25.61
C VAL A 129 21.98 0.73 25.62
N LYS A 130 22.62 0.79 24.44
CA LYS A 130 24.10 0.81 24.35
C LYS A 130 24.63 1.98 25.18
N LYS A 131 25.48 1.65 26.17
CA LYS A 131 26.10 2.63 27.07
C LYS A 131 26.94 3.63 26.28
N ARG A 132 26.62 4.92 26.34
CA ARG A 132 27.64 5.96 26.23
C ARG A 132 28.38 6.03 27.58
N LYS A 133 29.71 6.13 27.57
CA LYS A 133 30.58 6.06 28.75
C LYS A 133 30.30 7.08 29.87
N SER A 134 29.35 7.99 29.72
CA SER A 134 29.04 9.08 30.66
C SER A 134 27.66 9.03 31.31
N ASP A 135 26.81 8.04 31.04
CA ASP A 135 25.44 8.08 31.53
C ASP A 135 25.19 7.14 32.72
N ASN A 136 24.89 7.74 33.87
CA ASN A 136 24.29 7.09 35.04
C ASN A 136 22.89 6.49 34.76
N ASN A 137 22.36 6.64 33.54
CA ASN A 137 21.01 6.24 33.11
C ASN A 137 20.86 4.72 32.80
N SER A 138 21.94 3.94 32.93
CA SER A 138 21.88 2.47 32.79
C SER A 138 21.10 1.76 33.92
N GLN A 139 20.74 2.48 34.99
CA GLN A 139 19.91 1.92 36.07
C GLN A 139 18.43 1.85 35.68
N LEU A 140 17.89 2.79 34.89
CA LEU A 140 16.47 2.82 34.51
C LEU A 140 16.06 1.67 33.60
N ALA A 141 16.92 1.24 32.68
CA ALA A 141 16.66 0.08 31.82
C ALA A 141 16.62 -1.28 32.59
N ARG A 142 17.16 -1.29 33.82
CA ARG A 142 17.14 -2.45 34.72
C ARG A 142 16.00 -2.43 35.71
N THR A 143 15.15 -1.41 35.73
CA THR A 143 14.22 -1.14 36.82
C THR A 143 12.84 -1.75 36.65
N PHE A 144 12.48 -2.27 35.46
CA PHE A 144 11.23 -3.00 35.31
C PHE A 144 11.43 -4.36 34.64
N ALA A 145 10.70 -5.35 35.11
CA ALA A 145 10.61 -6.65 34.48
C ALA A 145 9.60 -6.62 33.33
N LYS A 146 9.73 -7.56 32.41
CA LYS A 146 8.74 -7.83 31.36
C LYS A 146 7.36 -7.98 31.99
N ALA A 147 6.38 -7.23 31.50
CA ALA A 147 5.03 -7.18 32.06
C ALA A 147 3.96 -7.03 30.98
N PRO A 148 2.71 -7.44 31.22
CA PRO A 148 1.58 -7.10 30.39
C PRO A 148 1.43 -5.58 30.30
N LEU A 149 1.22 -5.07 29.08
CA LEU A 149 1.01 -3.64 28.82
C LEU A 149 -0.48 -3.34 28.80
N ASP A 150 -1.00 -2.97 29.94
CA ASP A 150 -2.38 -2.56 30.16
C ASP A 150 -2.49 -1.13 30.72
N LEU A 151 -3.71 -0.62 30.86
CA LEU A 151 -3.93 0.72 31.43
C LEU A 151 -3.41 0.84 32.88
N GLY A 152 -3.40 -0.26 33.63
CA GLY A 152 -2.83 -0.29 34.99
C GLY A 152 -1.31 -0.08 34.94
N PHE A 153 -0.63 -0.77 34.04
CA PHE A 153 0.81 -0.55 33.82
C PHE A 153 1.10 0.89 33.39
N VAL A 154 0.35 1.42 32.41
CA VAL A 154 0.51 2.78 31.92
C VAL A 154 0.41 3.80 33.06
N LYS A 155 -0.62 3.69 33.89
CA LYS A 155 -0.82 4.60 35.04
C LYS A 155 0.34 4.56 36.05
N ARG A 156 0.81 3.34 36.40
CA ARG A 156 1.88 3.19 37.39
C ARG A 156 3.28 3.56 36.88
N ASN A 157 3.52 3.45 35.57
CA ASN A 157 4.85 3.55 34.97
C ASN A 157 4.99 4.72 33.97
N ARG A 158 4.19 5.77 34.10
CA ARG A 158 4.20 6.91 33.17
C ARG A 158 5.57 7.52 33.01
N ALA A 159 6.35 7.65 34.08
CA ALA A 159 7.71 8.17 34.06
C ALA A 159 8.67 7.35 33.16
N ILE A 160 8.47 6.03 33.06
CA ILE A 160 9.24 5.16 32.15
C ILE A 160 8.82 5.41 30.71
N LEU A 161 7.52 5.52 30.46
CA LEU A 161 6.97 5.73 29.11
C LEU A 161 7.34 7.10 28.55
N ASP A 162 7.41 8.12 29.37
CA ASP A 162 7.79 9.49 29.01
C ASP A 162 9.31 9.70 28.98
N HIS A 163 10.10 8.68 29.32
CA HIS A 163 11.57 8.81 29.37
C HIS A 163 12.17 9.07 27.98
N PRO A 164 13.06 10.08 27.82
CA PRO A 164 13.62 10.49 26.52
C PRO A 164 14.33 9.36 25.76
N LEU A 165 15.04 8.48 26.47
CA LEU A 165 15.78 7.36 25.88
C LEU A 165 14.87 6.17 25.50
N LYS A 166 13.60 6.18 25.92
CA LYS A 166 12.62 5.10 25.65
C LYS A 166 13.24 3.72 25.86
N PRO A 167 13.62 3.34 27.11
CA PRO A 167 14.36 2.12 27.41
C PRO A 167 13.47 0.86 27.41
N PHE A 168 12.54 0.78 26.50
CA PHE A 168 11.53 -0.26 26.38
C PHE A 168 11.26 -0.63 24.93
N GLU A 169 10.71 -1.81 24.73
CA GLU A 169 10.17 -2.26 23.46
C GLU A 169 8.87 -3.05 23.63
N LEU A 170 8.08 -3.08 22.55
CA LEU A 170 6.88 -3.89 22.46
C LEU A 170 7.27 -5.37 22.41
N MET A 171 6.51 -6.21 23.09
CA MET A 171 6.66 -7.65 23.03
C MET A 171 5.29 -8.29 22.77
N LEU A 172 5.26 -9.33 21.95
CA LEU A 172 4.06 -10.09 21.64
C LEU A 172 4.30 -11.58 21.91
N ARG A 173 3.23 -12.28 22.27
CA ARG A 173 3.29 -13.73 22.42
C ARG A 173 3.05 -14.40 21.08
N LYS A 174 3.98 -15.26 20.66
CA LYS A 174 3.84 -16.17 19.54
C LYS A 174 4.08 -17.58 20.06
N ASP A 175 3.14 -18.47 19.81
CA ASP A 175 3.09 -19.78 20.47
C ASP A 175 3.19 -19.65 22.00
N ASP A 176 4.20 -20.23 22.63
CA ASP A 176 4.42 -20.17 24.09
C ASP A 176 5.48 -19.13 24.50
N GLU A 177 6.08 -18.42 23.53
CA GLU A 177 7.14 -17.45 23.79
C GLU A 177 6.64 -16.01 23.67
N ILE A 178 7.16 -15.14 24.53
CA ILE A 178 6.97 -13.68 24.42
C ILE A 178 8.22 -13.09 23.80
N LEU A 179 8.09 -12.71 22.53
CA LEU A 179 9.16 -12.22 21.67
C LEU A 179 9.19 -10.68 21.64
N PRO A 180 10.35 -10.05 21.71
CA PRO A 180 10.49 -8.62 21.48
C PRO A 180 10.26 -8.26 20.03
N PHE A 181 9.75 -7.05 19.77
CA PHE A 181 9.47 -6.51 18.43
C PHE A 181 10.69 -6.59 17.50
N SER A 182 11.87 -6.44 18.05
CA SER A 182 13.13 -6.53 17.29
C SER A 182 13.41 -7.91 16.69
N LEU A 183 12.78 -8.98 17.21
CA LEU A 183 12.90 -10.36 16.69
C LEU A 183 11.77 -10.77 15.74
N PHE A 184 10.79 -9.90 15.47
CA PHE A 184 9.76 -10.19 14.48
C PHE A 184 10.37 -10.18 13.07
N SER A 185 9.78 -10.95 12.16
CA SER A 185 10.09 -10.83 10.74
C SER A 185 9.75 -9.42 10.25
N SER A 186 10.39 -8.96 9.17
CA SER A 186 10.15 -7.63 8.63
C SER A 186 8.69 -7.39 8.23
N GLY A 187 8.00 -8.43 7.76
CA GLY A 187 6.57 -8.38 7.45
C GLY A 187 5.70 -8.24 8.70
N GLU A 188 5.98 -9.01 9.76
CA GLU A 188 5.29 -8.87 11.06
C GLU A 188 5.49 -7.48 11.65
N GLN A 189 6.72 -6.96 11.61
CA GLN A 189 7.03 -5.59 12.05
C GLN A 189 6.23 -4.56 11.28
N ASN A 190 6.13 -4.72 9.95
CA ASN A 190 5.38 -3.79 9.09
C ASN A 190 3.88 -3.84 9.43
N MET A 191 3.26 -5.02 9.50
CA MET A 191 1.84 -5.18 9.81
C MET A 191 1.48 -4.62 11.19
N VAL A 192 2.24 -5.01 12.24
CA VAL A 192 2.03 -4.53 13.62
C VAL A 192 2.23 -3.01 13.69
N SER A 193 3.31 -2.50 13.11
CA SER A 193 3.62 -1.06 13.14
C SER A 193 2.56 -0.24 12.41
N THR A 194 2.15 -0.67 11.21
CA THR A 194 1.14 0.03 10.41
C THR A 194 -0.22 0.03 11.11
N GLY A 195 -0.67 -1.12 11.61
CA GLY A 195 -1.90 -1.21 12.39
C GLY A 195 -1.90 -0.29 13.62
N LEU A 196 -0.82 -0.28 14.38
CA LEU A 196 -0.66 0.59 15.54
C LEU A 196 -0.64 2.08 15.17
N LYS A 197 0.05 2.46 14.10
CA LYS A 197 0.09 3.85 13.60
C LYS A 197 -1.31 4.34 13.20
N ILE A 198 -2.07 3.50 12.49
CA ILE A 198 -3.45 3.82 12.09
C ILE A 198 -4.35 3.93 13.32
N LEU A 199 -4.41 2.90 14.17
CA LEU A 199 -5.28 2.86 15.34
C LEU A 199 -5.01 4.00 16.33
N SER A 200 -3.75 4.36 16.53
CA SER A 200 -3.37 5.44 17.45
C SER A 200 -3.74 6.82 16.94
N HIS A 201 -3.79 7.03 15.62
CA HIS A 201 -4.01 8.35 15.01
C HIS A 201 -5.37 8.48 14.31
N CYS A 202 -6.08 7.39 14.07
CA CYS A 202 -7.40 7.42 13.45
C CYS A 202 -8.37 8.27 14.30
N ALA A 203 -8.99 9.27 13.69
CA ALA A 203 -9.97 10.17 14.29
C ALA A 203 -10.82 10.80 13.18
N PRO A 204 -12.03 11.29 13.48
CA PRO A 204 -12.81 12.05 12.50
C PRO A 204 -11.97 13.16 11.85
N ASN A 205 -12.23 13.43 10.58
CA ASN A 205 -11.49 14.41 9.79
C ASN A 205 -9.96 14.13 9.75
N THR A 206 -9.57 12.86 9.62
CA THR A 206 -8.17 12.44 9.42
C THR A 206 -7.98 11.81 8.07
N HIS A 207 -6.98 12.26 7.30
CA HIS A 207 -6.60 11.66 6.03
C HIS A 207 -5.23 10.98 6.15
N PHE A 208 -5.20 9.68 5.92
CA PHE A 208 -3.99 8.88 5.88
C PHE A 208 -3.45 8.82 4.46
N TYR A 209 -2.18 9.14 4.28
CA TYR A 209 -1.41 8.91 3.06
C TYR A 209 -0.41 7.80 3.33
N ILE A 210 -0.57 6.66 2.65
CA ILE A 210 0.22 5.45 2.89
C ILE A 210 1.01 5.14 1.62
N ASP A 211 2.33 5.03 1.75
CA ASP A 211 3.25 4.77 0.64
C ASP A 211 3.93 3.41 0.80
N GLU A 212 3.83 2.59 -0.25
CA GLU A 212 4.44 1.27 -0.37
C GLU A 212 4.15 0.32 0.82
N PRO A 213 2.88 0.07 1.18
CA PRO A 213 2.55 -0.81 2.30
C PRO A 213 3.01 -2.26 2.07
N GLU A 214 3.21 -2.68 0.82
CA GLU A 214 3.66 -4.02 0.43
C GLU A 214 5.09 -4.35 0.84
N ILE A 215 5.92 -3.37 1.17
CA ILE A 215 7.33 -3.61 1.51
C ILE A 215 7.43 -4.64 2.64
N SER A 216 8.18 -5.70 2.39
CA SER A 216 8.40 -6.84 3.28
C SER A 216 7.17 -7.71 3.57
N LEU A 217 6.03 -7.48 2.93
CA LEU A 217 4.85 -8.32 3.10
C LEU A 217 4.88 -9.55 2.17
N HIS A 218 4.60 -10.72 2.74
CA HIS A 218 4.30 -11.92 1.98
C HIS A 218 3.03 -11.72 1.13
N LEU A 219 2.92 -12.46 0.04
CA LEU A 219 1.81 -12.35 -0.91
C LEU A 219 0.44 -12.48 -0.25
N GLU A 220 0.27 -13.41 0.68
CA GLU A 220 -0.98 -13.59 1.44
C GLU A 220 -1.36 -12.34 2.25
N TRP A 221 -0.38 -11.68 2.86
CA TRP A 221 -0.61 -10.45 3.60
C TRP A 221 -0.88 -9.25 2.69
N GLN A 222 -0.29 -9.21 1.49
CA GLN A 222 -0.66 -8.22 0.49
C GLN A 222 -2.11 -8.39 0.04
N LEU A 223 -2.56 -9.64 -0.18
CA LEU A 223 -3.97 -9.96 -0.49
C LEU A 223 -4.92 -9.55 0.66
N ALA A 224 -4.53 -9.81 1.90
CA ALA A 224 -5.35 -9.52 3.07
C ALA A 224 -5.34 -8.02 3.44
N TRP A 225 -4.31 -7.27 3.04
CA TRP A 225 -4.04 -5.91 3.50
C TRP A 225 -5.24 -4.95 3.34
N PRO A 226 -5.91 -4.83 2.18
CA PRO A 226 -7.04 -3.92 2.02
C PRO A 226 -8.20 -4.26 2.98
N LYS A 227 -8.54 -5.55 3.11
CA LYS A 227 -9.58 -6.01 4.04
C LYS A 227 -9.22 -5.70 5.49
N THR A 228 -7.98 -5.98 5.89
CA THR A 228 -7.49 -5.69 7.23
C THR A 228 -7.56 -4.20 7.55
N MET A 229 -7.19 -3.33 6.61
CA MET A 229 -7.28 -1.88 6.80
C MET A 229 -8.73 -1.42 6.95
N GLN A 230 -9.67 -1.92 6.15
CA GLN A 230 -11.09 -1.62 6.31
C GLN A 230 -11.62 -2.08 7.68
N GLN A 231 -11.23 -3.26 8.15
CA GLN A 231 -11.62 -3.77 9.46
C GLN A 231 -11.09 -2.91 10.62
N ILE A 232 -9.84 -2.46 10.53
CA ILE A 232 -9.22 -1.59 11.55
C ILE A 232 -10.01 -0.29 11.73
N VAL A 233 -10.60 0.25 10.66
CA VAL A 233 -11.27 1.54 10.69
C VAL A 233 -12.80 1.44 10.60
N ALA A 234 -13.37 0.24 10.63
CA ALA A 234 -14.80 0.00 10.44
C ALA A 234 -15.71 0.84 11.37
N ASN A 235 -15.22 1.16 12.56
CA ASN A 235 -15.97 1.93 13.57
C ASN A 235 -15.54 3.40 13.66
N VAL A 236 -14.73 3.89 12.71
CA VAL A 236 -14.27 5.28 12.69
C VAL A 236 -14.76 5.96 11.40
N LEU A 237 -15.81 6.77 11.55
CA LEU A 237 -16.35 7.59 10.46
C LEU A 237 -15.36 8.73 10.13
N ASP A 238 -15.40 9.20 8.87
CA ASP A 238 -14.66 10.36 8.37
C ASP A 238 -13.13 10.22 8.36
N CYS A 239 -12.60 8.99 8.46
CA CYS A 239 -11.20 8.72 8.11
C CYS A 239 -11.09 8.39 6.62
N LYS A 240 -10.18 9.05 5.91
CA LYS A 240 -9.87 8.79 4.50
C LYS A 240 -8.47 8.20 4.35
N PHE A 241 -8.30 7.38 3.33
CA PHE A 241 -7.04 6.71 3.04
C PHE A 241 -6.69 6.84 1.57
N THR A 242 -5.52 7.38 1.28
CA THR A 242 -4.93 7.36 -0.06
C THR A 242 -3.66 6.53 -0.01
N VAL A 243 -3.64 5.44 -0.74
CA VAL A 243 -2.59 4.41 -0.69
C VAL A 243 -1.89 4.34 -2.03
N ALA A 244 -0.59 4.61 -2.08
CA ALA A 244 0.23 4.33 -3.25
C ALA A 244 0.94 2.99 -3.09
N THR A 245 0.87 2.16 -4.11
CA THR A 245 1.42 0.81 -4.10
C THR A 245 2.01 0.45 -5.45
N HIS A 246 2.96 -0.47 -5.46
CA HIS A 246 3.44 -1.15 -6.66
C HIS A 246 2.87 -2.57 -6.77
N SER A 247 2.05 -3.01 -5.81
CA SER A 247 1.51 -4.36 -5.77
C SER A 247 0.20 -4.49 -6.55
N PRO A 248 0.18 -5.19 -7.68
CA PRO A 248 -1.06 -5.52 -8.37
C PRO A 248 -1.98 -6.40 -7.50
N VAL A 249 -1.40 -7.13 -6.54
CA VAL A 249 -2.14 -7.98 -5.61
C VAL A 249 -2.99 -7.16 -4.65
N ILE A 250 -2.43 -6.07 -4.09
CA ILE A 250 -3.17 -5.12 -3.25
C ILE A 250 -4.31 -4.49 -4.06
N ILE A 251 -4.04 -4.06 -5.29
CA ILE A 251 -5.07 -3.46 -6.17
C ILE A 251 -6.19 -4.45 -6.48
N ALA A 252 -5.85 -5.70 -6.87
CA ALA A 252 -6.86 -6.72 -7.14
C ALA A 252 -7.76 -6.98 -5.93
N SER A 253 -7.18 -7.05 -4.73
CA SER A 253 -7.93 -7.21 -3.50
C SER A 253 -8.78 -5.96 -3.17
N ALA A 254 -8.26 -4.76 -3.37
CA ALA A 254 -8.97 -3.51 -3.13
C ALA A 254 -10.18 -3.35 -4.07
N LEU A 255 -10.02 -3.68 -5.35
CA LEU A 255 -11.12 -3.69 -6.34
C LEU A 255 -12.24 -4.65 -5.92
N LYS A 256 -11.91 -5.88 -5.50
CA LYS A 256 -12.89 -6.87 -5.00
C LYS A 256 -13.69 -6.38 -3.78
N LEU A 257 -13.13 -5.44 -3.03
CA LEU A 257 -13.78 -4.81 -1.87
C LEU A 257 -14.52 -3.52 -2.24
N GLY A 258 -14.62 -3.18 -3.53
CA GLY A 258 -15.31 -1.98 -4.01
C GLY A 258 -14.55 -0.67 -3.77
N SER A 259 -13.25 -0.73 -3.48
CA SER A 259 -12.44 0.48 -3.29
C SER A 259 -12.12 1.16 -4.62
N ALA A 260 -11.96 2.48 -4.62
CA ALA A 260 -11.52 3.23 -5.79
C ALA A 260 -10.04 2.96 -6.08
N CYS A 261 -9.75 2.47 -7.28
CA CYS A 261 -8.39 2.21 -7.73
C CYS A 261 -8.08 3.02 -8.99
N TYR A 262 -6.87 3.56 -9.05
CA TYR A 262 -6.42 4.40 -10.17
C TYR A 262 -5.01 3.99 -10.59
N ASN A 263 -4.77 4.00 -11.90
CA ASN A 263 -3.42 3.93 -12.46
C ASN A 263 -2.89 5.34 -12.71
N MET A 264 -1.73 5.64 -12.18
CA MET A 264 -0.99 6.86 -12.47
C MET A 264 -0.11 6.63 -13.70
N THR A 265 -0.45 7.26 -14.80
CA THR A 265 0.29 7.20 -16.07
C THR A 265 1.19 8.43 -16.25
N GLY A 266 1.90 8.51 -17.39
CA GLY A 266 2.76 9.65 -17.73
C GLY A 266 2.07 10.99 -17.55
N GLU A 267 2.84 12.05 -17.20
CA GLU A 267 2.32 13.37 -16.84
C GLU A 267 1.39 13.39 -15.61
N SER A 268 1.47 12.35 -14.75
CA SER A 268 0.68 12.21 -13.52
C SER A 268 -0.84 12.19 -13.75
N LYS A 269 -1.27 11.71 -14.90
CA LYS A 269 -2.70 11.48 -15.19
C LYS A 269 -3.21 10.29 -14.39
N MET A 270 -4.40 10.43 -13.80
CA MET A 270 -5.08 9.39 -13.06
C MET A 270 -6.17 8.76 -13.91
N GLN A 271 -6.00 7.49 -14.21
CA GLN A 271 -6.99 6.69 -14.93
C GLN A 271 -7.65 5.72 -13.95
N ARG A 272 -8.97 5.77 -13.83
CA ARG A 272 -9.70 4.86 -12.96
C ARG A 272 -9.64 3.45 -13.52
N ILE A 273 -9.27 2.48 -12.67
CA ILE A 273 -9.29 1.07 -13.00
C ILE A 273 -10.72 0.56 -12.79
N VAL A 274 -11.29 -0.04 -13.82
CA VAL A 274 -12.67 -0.58 -13.77
C VAL A 274 -12.63 -2.03 -13.29
N GLU A 275 -13.63 -2.44 -12.53
CA GLU A 275 -13.74 -3.72 -11.79
C GLU A 275 -13.58 -5.00 -12.65
N ILE A 276 -13.70 -4.90 -13.98
CA ILE A 276 -13.57 -6.02 -14.93
C ILE A 276 -12.19 -6.72 -14.84
N SER A 277 -11.18 -6.02 -14.30
CA SER A 277 -9.77 -6.47 -14.22
C SER A 277 -9.34 -6.94 -12.82
N SER A 278 -10.24 -7.45 -11.99
CA SER A 278 -9.89 -7.91 -10.61
C SER A 278 -8.96 -9.13 -10.55
N ASN A 279 -8.59 -9.72 -11.69
CA ASN A 279 -7.56 -10.74 -11.80
C ASN A 279 -6.18 -10.08 -11.81
N VAL A 280 -5.27 -10.57 -10.96
CA VAL A 280 -3.89 -10.06 -10.84
C VAL A 280 -3.14 -10.11 -12.17
N GLU A 281 -3.30 -11.17 -12.96
CA GLU A 281 -2.65 -11.30 -14.28
C GLU A 281 -3.16 -10.26 -15.28
N ASN A 282 -4.47 -9.97 -15.27
CA ASN A 282 -5.05 -8.90 -16.10
C ASN A 282 -4.50 -7.53 -15.70
N LEU A 283 -4.42 -7.24 -14.39
CA LEU A 283 -3.84 -5.99 -13.89
C LEU A 283 -2.37 -5.84 -14.30
N ILE A 284 -1.57 -6.90 -14.20
CA ILE A 284 -0.17 -6.89 -14.64
C ILE A 284 -0.08 -6.59 -16.14
N PHE A 285 -0.93 -7.20 -16.93
CA PHE A 285 -0.94 -6.99 -18.37
C PHE A 285 -1.44 -5.59 -18.78
N GLU A 286 -2.59 -5.17 -18.25
CA GLU A 286 -3.26 -3.91 -18.65
C GLU A 286 -2.60 -2.67 -18.05
N GLU A 287 -2.21 -2.73 -16.78
CA GLU A 287 -1.76 -1.54 -16.05
C GLU A 287 -0.24 -1.38 -16.03
N PHE A 288 0.50 -2.50 -16.11
CA PHE A 288 1.96 -2.47 -16.13
C PHE A 288 2.57 -2.78 -17.50
N HIS A 289 1.74 -3.15 -18.50
CA HIS A 289 2.19 -3.57 -19.82
C HIS A 289 3.31 -4.63 -19.72
N THR A 290 3.11 -5.60 -18.82
CA THR A 290 4.07 -6.66 -18.53
C THR A 290 3.37 -8.01 -18.60
N VAL A 291 4.09 -9.03 -19.07
CA VAL A 291 3.58 -10.38 -19.22
C VAL A 291 4.30 -11.30 -18.24
N THR A 292 3.54 -12.09 -17.51
CA THR A 292 4.09 -13.21 -16.74
C THR A 292 4.20 -14.45 -17.65
N PRO A 293 5.19 -15.33 -17.44
CA PRO A 293 5.27 -16.59 -18.19
C PRO A 293 3.95 -17.37 -18.11
N ASN A 294 3.47 -17.91 -19.24
CA ASN A 294 2.20 -18.62 -19.33
C ASN A 294 0.96 -17.81 -18.89
N ASN A 295 0.95 -16.51 -19.12
CA ASN A 295 -0.11 -15.59 -18.74
C ASN A 295 -1.45 -15.96 -19.40
N LYS A 296 -2.42 -16.44 -18.62
CA LYS A 296 -3.75 -16.80 -19.12
C LYS A 296 -4.55 -15.59 -19.61
N ALA A 297 -4.33 -14.41 -19.04
CA ALA A 297 -5.06 -13.21 -19.40
C ALA A 297 -4.88 -12.85 -20.87
N ILE A 298 -3.70 -13.03 -21.45
CA ILE A 298 -3.46 -12.81 -22.87
C ILE A 298 -4.29 -13.79 -23.72
N TYR A 299 -4.29 -15.07 -23.37
CA TYR A 299 -5.05 -16.07 -24.11
C TYR A 299 -6.55 -15.84 -23.99
N GLU A 300 -7.06 -15.43 -22.83
CA GLU A 300 -8.47 -15.05 -22.65
C GLU A 300 -8.84 -13.84 -23.52
N LYS A 301 -7.95 -12.85 -23.64
CA LYS A 301 -8.17 -11.69 -24.52
C LYS A 301 -8.14 -12.08 -26.01
N TYR A 302 -7.22 -12.95 -26.39
CA TYR A 302 -7.20 -13.49 -27.73
C TYR A 302 -8.49 -14.24 -28.05
N ALA A 303 -8.97 -15.07 -27.11
CA ALA A 303 -10.24 -15.77 -27.25
C ALA A 303 -11.43 -14.81 -27.37
N THR A 304 -11.42 -13.70 -26.62
CA THR A 304 -12.46 -12.67 -26.72
C THR A 304 -12.48 -12.01 -28.10
N VAL A 305 -11.32 -11.58 -28.62
CA VAL A 305 -11.24 -10.96 -29.97
C VAL A 305 -11.62 -11.99 -31.05
N LEU A 306 -11.24 -13.26 -30.87
CA LEU A 306 -11.63 -14.33 -31.78
C LEU A 306 -13.15 -14.53 -31.80
N ASN A 307 -13.80 -14.54 -30.63
CA ASN A 307 -15.24 -14.64 -30.51
C ASN A 307 -15.94 -13.44 -31.17
N MET A 308 -15.46 -12.22 -30.96
CA MET A 308 -15.98 -11.02 -31.63
C MET A 308 -15.90 -11.16 -33.18
N ALA A 309 -14.79 -11.69 -33.70
CA ALA A 309 -14.63 -11.94 -35.14
C ALA A 309 -15.60 -13.03 -35.67
N LEU A 310 -15.81 -14.09 -34.88
CA LEU A 310 -16.76 -15.14 -35.22
C LEU A 310 -18.22 -14.66 -35.12
N GLU A 311 -18.55 -13.82 -34.15
CA GLU A 311 -19.89 -13.23 -34.02
C GLU A 311 -20.14 -12.22 -35.15
N HIS A 312 -19.14 -11.41 -35.54
CA HIS A 312 -19.24 -10.60 -36.73
C HIS A 312 -19.52 -11.47 -37.98
N ALA A 313 -18.78 -12.58 -38.13
CA ALA A 313 -18.92 -13.46 -39.26
C ALA A 313 -20.30 -14.15 -39.39
N ASN A 314 -20.94 -14.44 -38.24
CA ASN A 314 -22.17 -15.23 -38.20
C ASN A 314 -23.44 -14.41 -37.96
N THR A 315 -23.36 -13.30 -37.23
CA THR A 315 -24.54 -12.59 -36.70
C THR A 315 -24.48 -11.06 -36.86
N GLU A 316 -23.38 -10.51 -37.33
CA GLU A 316 -23.12 -9.06 -37.46
C GLU A 316 -23.30 -8.26 -36.15
N ILE A 317 -23.24 -8.91 -34.98
CA ILE A 317 -23.39 -8.26 -33.67
C ILE A 317 -22.28 -7.25 -33.44
N HIS A 318 -21.03 -7.57 -33.87
CA HIS A 318 -19.90 -6.64 -33.83
C HIS A 318 -19.57 -6.14 -35.23
N SER A 319 -19.21 -4.89 -35.35
CA SER A 319 -18.73 -4.35 -36.62
C SER A 319 -17.29 -4.82 -36.91
N MET A 320 -16.94 -4.89 -38.23
CA MET A 320 -15.56 -5.18 -38.63
C MET A 320 -14.54 -4.21 -38.02
N GLN A 321 -14.94 -2.95 -37.82
CA GLN A 321 -14.08 -1.93 -37.24
C GLN A 321 -13.81 -2.21 -35.74
N GLU A 322 -14.83 -2.58 -34.98
CA GLU A 322 -14.68 -2.95 -33.55
C GLU A 322 -13.72 -4.14 -33.36
N VAL A 323 -13.81 -5.16 -34.22
CA VAL A 323 -12.89 -6.30 -34.18
C VAL A 323 -11.45 -5.86 -34.48
N LYS A 324 -11.26 -5.02 -35.51
CA LYS A 324 -9.92 -4.48 -35.86
C LYS A 324 -9.33 -3.60 -34.79
N ASP A 325 -10.14 -2.75 -34.17
CA ASP A 325 -9.70 -1.86 -33.08
C ASP A 325 -9.30 -2.70 -31.84
N ALA A 326 -10.09 -3.71 -31.48
CA ALA A 326 -9.76 -4.63 -30.38
C ALA A 326 -8.47 -5.42 -30.65
N LEU A 327 -8.28 -5.88 -31.90
CA LEU A 327 -7.06 -6.57 -32.33
C LEU A 327 -5.83 -5.66 -32.25
N THR A 328 -5.94 -4.44 -32.74
CA THR A 328 -4.85 -3.45 -32.71
C THR A 328 -4.43 -3.12 -31.27
N LEU A 329 -5.40 -2.88 -30.40
CA LEU A 329 -5.15 -2.60 -28.98
C LEU A 329 -4.46 -3.77 -28.29
N LEU A 330 -4.92 -4.99 -28.56
CA LEU A 330 -4.32 -6.22 -27.99
C LEU A 330 -2.89 -6.43 -28.51
N GLU A 331 -2.65 -6.16 -29.80
CA GLU A 331 -1.31 -6.20 -30.41
C GLU A 331 -0.36 -5.20 -29.77
N GLU A 332 -0.75 -3.95 -29.62
CA GLU A 332 0.04 -2.91 -28.97
C GLU A 332 0.40 -3.26 -27.52
N HIS A 333 -0.57 -3.70 -26.74
CA HIS A 333 -0.34 -4.11 -25.34
C HIS A 333 0.59 -5.32 -25.25
N THR A 334 0.39 -6.34 -26.09
CA THR A 334 1.22 -7.56 -26.09
C THR A 334 2.65 -7.27 -26.53
N LEU A 335 2.84 -6.44 -27.55
CA LEU A 335 4.17 -6.05 -28.04
C LEU A 335 4.92 -5.14 -27.05
N SER A 336 4.19 -4.23 -26.37
CA SER A 336 4.75 -3.42 -25.30
C SER A 336 5.22 -4.28 -24.12
N ALA A 337 4.39 -5.22 -23.68
CA ALA A 337 4.71 -6.18 -22.64
C ALA A 337 5.89 -7.10 -23.00
N ALA A 338 5.94 -7.58 -24.24
CA ALA A 338 7.03 -8.39 -24.76
C ALA A 338 8.38 -7.64 -24.78
N ALA A 339 8.33 -6.30 -24.91
CA ALA A 339 9.53 -5.47 -24.88
C ALA A 339 10.26 -5.52 -23.52
N MET A 340 9.51 -5.71 -22.43
CA MET A 340 10.03 -5.75 -21.06
C MET A 340 10.45 -7.15 -20.63
N ALA A 341 9.79 -8.20 -21.10
CA ALA A 341 9.92 -9.58 -20.60
C ALA A 341 11.10 -10.39 -21.19
N GLY A 342 11.79 -9.90 -22.22
CA GLY A 342 12.84 -10.68 -22.89
C GLY A 342 12.33 -11.81 -23.81
N GLU A 343 11.04 -12.14 -23.78
CA GLU A 343 10.38 -13.20 -24.59
C GLU A 343 9.86 -12.69 -25.94
N ARG A 344 10.50 -11.67 -26.48
CA ARG A 344 10.03 -10.91 -27.68
C ARG A 344 9.75 -11.78 -28.90
N ALA A 345 10.49 -12.83 -29.12
CA ALA A 345 10.37 -13.62 -30.36
C ALA A 345 9.13 -14.52 -30.35
N GLU A 346 8.86 -15.19 -29.24
CA GLU A 346 7.72 -16.12 -29.10
C GLU A 346 6.39 -15.36 -29.04
N LEU A 347 6.33 -14.28 -28.26
CA LEU A 347 5.11 -13.46 -28.16
C LEU A 347 4.79 -12.74 -29.49
N ARG A 348 5.80 -12.24 -30.21
CA ARG A 348 5.59 -11.66 -31.55
C ARG A 348 5.05 -12.68 -32.53
N LYS A 349 5.59 -13.89 -32.54
CA LYS A 349 5.11 -14.95 -33.38
C LYS A 349 3.68 -15.33 -33.04
N SER A 350 3.35 -15.44 -31.77
CA SER A 350 1.96 -15.72 -31.32
C SER A 350 0.98 -14.64 -31.76
N VAL A 351 1.36 -13.35 -31.65
CA VAL A 351 0.55 -12.22 -32.13
C VAL A 351 0.33 -12.31 -33.66
N GLU A 352 1.39 -12.60 -34.41
CA GLU A 352 1.33 -12.68 -35.88
C GLU A 352 0.49 -13.87 -36.34
N ASP A 353 0.64 -15.05 -35.74
CA ASP A 353 -0.18 -16.23 -36.01
C ASP A 353 -1.67 -15.96 -35.70
N PHE A 354 -1.94 -15.27 -34.59
CA PHE A 354 -3.31 -14.89 -34.22
C PHE A 354 -3.93 -13.88 -35.18
N LYS A 355 -3.16 -12.86 -35.60
CA LYS A 355 -3.60 -11.89 -36.58
C LYS A 355 -3.99 -12.52 -37.92
N ILE A 356 -3.17 -13.45 -38.40
CA ILE A 356 -3.47 -14.23 -39.60
C ILE A 356 -4.78 -15.01 -39.46
N ALA A 357 -5.04 -15.60 -38.28
CA ALA A 357 -6.27 -16.32 -38.00
C ALA A 357 -7.50 -15.41 -38.06
N ILE A 358 -7.45 -14.24 -37.42
CA ILE A 358 -8.54 -13.24 -37.44
C ILE A 358 -8.78 -12.73 -38.88
N ASP A 359 -7.73 -12.34 -39.59
CA ASP A 359 -7.84 -11.84 -40.98
C ASP A 359 -8.47 -12.91 -41.90
N THR A 360 -8.14 -14.19 -41.69
CA THR A 360 -8.72 -15.30 -42.42
C THR A 360 -10.25 -15.44 -42.17
N ILE A 361 -10.69 -15.23 -40.93
CA ILE A 361 -12.12 -15.24 -40.58
C ILE A 361 -12.84 -14.08 -41.24
N LEU A 362 -12.28 -12.85 -41.12
CA LEU A 362 -12.89 -11.65 -41.68
C LEU A 362 -12.96 -11.66 -43.23
N GLN A 363 -11.96 -12.23 -43.90
CA GLN A 363 -11.96 -12.40 -45.36
C GLN A 363 -13.03 -13.36 -45.86
N ARG A 364 -13.35 -14.43 -45.14
CA ARG A 364 -14.42 -15.38 -45.48
C ARG A 364 -15.79 -14.70 -45.47
N VAL A 365 -16.01 -13.74 -44.59
CA VAL A 365 -17.27 -12.96 -44.53
C VAL A 365 -17.43 -12.09 -45.77
N THR A 366 -16.36 -11.42 -46.20
CA THR A 366 -16.40 -10.53 -47.39
C THR A 366 -16.50 -11.31 -48.70
N SER A 367 -16.21 -12.61 -48.75
CA SER A 367 -16.29 -13.44 -49.95
C SER A 367 -17.63 -14.17 -50.14
N HIS A 368 -18.51 -14.15 -49.12
CA HIS A 368 -19.82 -14.82 -49.15
C HIS A 368 -20.99 -13.81 -49.09
N GLY A 369 -20.76 -12.52 -49.06
CA GLY A 369 -21.68 -11.39 -49.19
C GLY A 369 -21.52 -10.74 -50.54
#